data_f3a2b618314caa42941e57b2db55bfc6
#
_entry.id   f3a2b618314caa42941e57b2db55bfc6
#
_cell.length_a   1.000
_cell.length_b   1.000
_cell.length_c   1.000
_cell.angle_alpha   90.00
_cell.angle_beta   90.00
_cell.angle_gamma   90.00
#
_symmetry.space_group_name_H-M   'P 1'
#
loop_
_entity.id
_entity.type
_entity.pdbx_description
1 polymer ?
#
loop_
_entity_poly.entity_id
_entity_poly.type
_entity_poly.pdbx_seq_one_letter_code
_entity_poly.pdbx_strand_id
1 'polypeptide(L)'
;TLKRFGKKPIALCADHSGYELKEAAKSALLRFNLKFIDFGTFVNKDCDYNDYVSQAVEFIQKGECDFAMAFCRTGQGVNISGNKRKGIRGALIFDDYTAEHAIRHNSANFFSIPSKYVTGEDLLIMIEIWLNTTFDGGRHMTRIQKVESYEKI
;
A
#
# COMPACT_ATOMS: atom_id res chain seq x y z
N THR A 1 -4.96 -9.11 8.72
CA THR A 1 -6.39 -9.23 8.90
C THR A 1 -7.05 -7.85 8.96
N LEU A 2 -8.37 -7.81 8.79
CA LEU A 2 -9.19 -6.60 8.87
C LEU A 2 -8.99 -5.79 10.13
N LYS A 3 -8.89 -6.49 11.24
CA LYS A 3 -8.75 -5.85 12.54
C LYS A 3 -7.44 -5.06 12.67
N ARG A 4 -6.48 -5.29 11.78
CA ARG A 4 -5.22 -4.56 11.74
C ARG A 4 -5.29 -3.31 10.86
N PHE A 5 -6.06 -3.34 9.78
CA PHE A 5 -6.18 -2.18 8.90
C PHE A 5 -6.81 -1.01 9.65
N GLY A 6 -6.09 0.09 9.72
CA GLY A 6 -6.54 1.30 10.40
C GLY A 6 -6.30 1.36 11.90
N LYS A 7 -5.74 0.32 12.54
CA LYS A 7 -5.34 0.39 13.95
C LYS A 7 -4.12 1.27 14.17
N LYS A 8 -3.17 1.19 13.26
CA LYS A 8 -1.99 2.04 13.21
C LYS A 8 -2.13 2.99 12.04
N PRO A 9 -1.39 4.10 12.03
CA PRO A 9 -1.40 5.00 10.88
C PRO A 9 -1.01 4.25 9.60
N ILE A 10 -1.61 4.64 8.48
CA ILE A 10 -1.28 4.11 7.16
C ILE A 10 -0.21 5.00 6.57
N ALA A 11 0.91 4.42 6.13
CA ALA A 11 1.99 5.16 5.50
C ALA A 11 1.58 5.54 4.08
N LEU A 12 1.79 6.79 3.69
CA LEU A 12 1.51 7.28 2.34
C LEU A 12 2.81 7.75 1.70
N CYS A 13 3.07 7.34 0.48
CA CYS A 13 4.21 7.82 -0.30
C CYS A 13 3.87 7.87 -1.78
N ALA A 14 4.51 8.79 -2.51
CA ALA A 14 4.30 8.97 -3.93
C ALA A 14 5.46 9.70 -4.58
N ASP A 15 5.61 9.54 -5.89
CA ASP A 15 6.39 10.46 -6.69
C ASP A 15 5.50 11.61 -7.19
N HIS A 16 6.04 12.45 -8.06
CA HIS A 16 5.31 13.59 -8.64
C HIS A 16 4.06 13.16 -9.43
N SER A 17 4.10 12.01 -10.14
CA SER A 17 2.94 11.53 -10.89
C SER A 17 1.85 10.94 -10.00
N GLY A 18 2.20 10.49 -8.81
CA GLY A 18 1.24 9.96 -7.82
C GLY A 18 0.79 10.98 -6.78
N TYR A 19 1.37 12.18 -6.79
CA TYR A 19 1.14 13.19 -5.76
C TYR A 19 -0.34 13.55 -5.57
N GLU A 20 -1.05 13.85 -6.66
CA GLU A 20 -2.47 14.25 -6.56
C GLU A 20 -3.34 13.11 -6.02
N LEU A 21 -3.07 11.88 -6.44
CA LEU A 21 -3.82 10.73 -5.94
C LEU A 21 -3.50 10.46 -4.47
N LYS A 22 -2.24 10.67 -4.05
CA LYS A 22 -1.87 10.58 -2.64
C LYS A 22 -2.64 11.61 -1.81
N GLU A 23 -2.79 12.84 -2.30
CA GLU A 23 -3.57 13.86 -1.60
C GLU A 23 -5.05 13.49 -1.54
N ALA A 24 -5.61 12.90 -2.58
CA ALA A 24 -6.97 12.36 -2.57
C ALA A 24 -7.10 11.21 -1.56
N ALA A 25 -6.07 10.40 -1.40
CA ALA A 25 -6.06 9.32 -0.41
C ALA A 25 -6.20 9.83 1.02
N LYS A 26 -5.58 10.96 1.35
CA LYS A 26 -5.74 11.58 2.67
C LYS A 26 -7.21 11.90 2.97
N SER A 27 -7.89 12.53 2.02
CA SER A 27 -9.31 12.85 2.16
C SER A 27 -10.16 11.57 2.30
N ALA A 28 -9.85 10.55 1.51
CA ALA A 28 -10.56 9.27 1.56
C ALA A 28 -10.38 8.58 2.92
N LEU A 29 -9.14 8.54 3.43
CA LEU A 29 -8.85 7.94 4.73
C LEU A 29 -9.56 8.66 5.87
N LEU A 30 -9.58 9.99 5.83
CA LEU A 30 -10.26 10.79 6.85
C LEU A 30 -11.77 10.53 6.88
N ARG A 31 -12.39 10.23 5.74
CA ARG A 31 -13.82 9.88 5.68
C ARG A 31 -14.14 8.60 6.45
N PHE A 32 -13.17 7.69 6.56
CA PHE A 32 -13.30 6.46 7.35
C PHE A 32 -12.69 6.59 8.75
N ASN A 33 -12.33 7.82 9.15
CA ASN A 33 -11.70 8.10 10.45
C ASN A 33 -10.39 7.33 10.65
N LEU A 34 -9.61 7.17 9.58
CA LEU A 34 -8.32 6.48 9.58
C LEU A 34 -7.17 7.48 9.62
N LYS A 35 -6.15 7.17 10.42
CA LYS A 35 -4.95 7.97 10.54
C LYS A 35 -3.93 7.61 9.47
N PHE A 36 -3.10 8.57 9.09
CA PHE A 36 -2.02 8.34 8.14
C PHE A 36 -0.77 9.13 8.51
N ILE A 37 0.36 8.72 7.95
CA ILE A 37 1.61 9.47 7.97
C ILE A 37 2.02 9.67 6.51
N ASP A 38 2.18 10.91 6.11
CA ASP A 38 2.59 11.27 4.75
C ASP A 38 4.11 11.44 4.70
N PHE A 39 4.78 10.55 3.98
CA PHE A 39 6.23 10.59 3.78
C PHE A 39 6.65 11.37 2.53
N GLY A 40 5.72 11.89 1.76
CA GLY A 40 5.99 12.64 0.53
C GLY A 40 5.75 11.80 -0.73
N THR A 41 5.98 12.39 -1.91
CA THR A 41 6.43 13.79 -2.06
C THR A 41 5.38 14.79 -1.57
N PHE A 42 5.83 15.98 -1.22
CA PHE A 42 4.95 17.05 -0.71
C PHE A 42 4.67 18.12 -1.76
N VAL A 43 5.27 18.00 -2.94
CA VAL A 43 5.11 18.93 -4.03
C VAL A 43 5.01 18.16 -5.35
N ASN A 44 4.28 18.73 -6.32
CA ASN A 44 4.17 18.17 -7.65
C ASN A 44 5.37 18.60 -8.51
N LYS A 45 6.54 18.06 -8.16
CA LYS A 45 7.80 18.35 -8.83
C LYS A 45 8.55 17.04 -9.07
N ASP A 46 9.22 16.93 -10.19
CA ASP A 46 9.96 15.74 -10.58
C ASP A 46 10.86 15.21 -9.45
N CYS A 47 10.76 13.93 -9.15
CA CYS A 47 11.49 13.30 -8.04
C CYS A 47 11.51 11.77 -8.21
N ASP A 48 12.36 11.12 -7.45
CA ASP A 48 12.50 9.67 -7.44
C ASP A 48 11.56 9.05 -6.40
N TYR A 49 10.69 8.14 -6.83
CA TYR A 49 9.75 7.46 -5.92
C TYR A 49 10.47 6.66 -4.81
N ASN A 50 11.68 6.18 -5.09
CA ASN A 50 12.47 5.38 -4.16
C ASN A 50 12.72 6.08 -2.82
N ASP A 51 12.95 7.38 -2.86
CA ASP A 51 13.25 8.18 -1.67
C ASP A 51 12.08 8.16 -0.67
N TYR A 52 10.86 8.16 -1.18
CA TYR A 52 9.65 8.16 -0.36
C TYR A 52 9.19 6.77 0.01
N VAL A 53 9.33 5.81 -0.90
CA VAL A 53 9.03 4.39 -0.62
C VAL A 53 9.90 3.88 0.52
N SER A 54 11.19 4.22 0.53
CA SER A 54 12.11 3.77 1.59
C SER A 54 11.66 4.19 2.98
N GLN A 55 11.16 5.41 3.12
CA GLN A 55 10.69 5.92 4.41
C GLN A 55 9.42 5.17 4.87
N ALA A 56 8.47 4.96 3.97
CA ALA A 56 7.24 4.22 4.28
C ALA A 56 7.55 2.77 4.68
N VAL A 57 8.45 2.12 3.95
CA VAL A 57 8.88 0.74 4.21
C VAL A 57 9.53 0.63 5.59
N GLU A 58 10.39 1.58 5.96
CA GLU A 58 11.04 1.56 7.28
C GLU A 58 10.01 1.56 8.41
N PHE A 59 8.94 2.31 8.28
CA PHE A 59 7.89 2.37 9.29
C PHE A 59 7.12 1.05 9.40
N ILE A 60 6.92 0.35 8.28
CA ILE A 60 6.36 -1.01 8.32
C ILE A 60 7.33 -1.97 9.01
N GLN A 61 8.61 -1.91 8.66
CA GLN A 61 9.63 -2.79 9.23
C GLN A 61 9.81 -2.59 10.73
N LYS A 62 9.64 -1.35 11.21
CA LYS A 62 9.69 -1.02 12.65
C LYS A 62 8.39 -1.36 13.38
N GLY A 63 7.35 -1.75 12.68
CA GLY A 63 6.04 -2.04 13.27
C GLY A 63 5.23 -0.80 13.65
N GLU A 64 5.61 0.38 13.19
CA GLU A 64 4.88 1.62 13.45
C GLU A 64 3.70 1.83 12.51
N CYS A 65 3.78 1.24 11.32
CA CYS A 65 2.68 1.13 10.37
C CYS A 65 2.48 -0.35 10.01
N ASP A 66 1.24 -0.78 9.83
CA ASP A 66 0.95 -2.12 9.31
C ASP A 66 0.81 -2.13 7.80
N PHE A 67 0.45 -0.99 7.21
CA PHE A 67 0.16 -0.87 5.78
C PHE A 67 0.73 0.42 5.22
N ALA A 68 1.06 0.39 3.93
CA ALA A 68 1.39 1.57 3.14
C ALA A 68 0.56 1.62 1.87
N MET A 69 0.23 2.83 1.44
CA MET A 69 -0.30 3.11 0.10
C MET A 69 0.76 3.90 -0.65
N ALA A 70 1.20 3.38 -1.78
CA ALA A 70 2.25 4.00 -2.60
C ALA A 70 1.70 4.32 -3.99
N PHE A 71 1.98 5.50 -4.48
CA PHE A 71 1.39 6.03 -5.71
C PHE A 71 2.46 6.46 -6.68
N CYS A 72 2.40 5.96 -7.90
CA CYS A 72 3.12 6.49 -9.06
C CYS A 72 2.23 6.29 -10.29
N ARG A 73 2.68 6.70 -11.48
CA ARG A 73 1.82 6.67 -12.67
C ARG A 73 1.27 5.28 -12.97
N THR A 74 2.12 4.25 -12.96
CA THR A 74 1.72 2.86 -13.28
C THR A 74 1.61 1.97 -12.05
N GLY A 75 2.05 2.42 -10.90
CA GLY A 75 2.14 1.62 -9.69
C GLY A 75 3.27 0.58 -9.71
N GLN A 76 3.92 0.38 -10.85
CA GLN A 76 4.93 -0.67 -11.03
C GLN A 76 6.22 -0.35 -10.29
N GLY A 77 6.75 0.86 -10.48
CA GLY A 77 8.02 1.26 -9.86
C GLY A 77 7.98 1.23 -8.35
N VAL A 78 6.93 1.80 -7.75
CA VAL A 78 6.77 1.78 -6.29
C VAL A 78 6.60 0.35 -5.78
N ASN A 79 5.92 -0.52 -6.55
CA ASN A 79 5.73 -1.92 -6.17
C ASN A 79 7.04 -2.69 -6.18
N ILE A 80 7.84 -2.53 -7.23
CA ILE A 80 9.16 -3.16 -7.33
C ILE A 80 10.05 -2.70 -6.18
N SER A 81 10.09 -1.39 -5.94
CA SER A 81 10.90 -0.78 -4.87
C SER A 81 10.52 -1.32 -3.49
N GLY A 82 9.22 -1.38 -3.20
CA GLY A 82 8.73 -1.92 -1.93
C GLY A 82 9.07 -3.39 -1.76
N ASN A 83 8.87 -4.20 -2.79
CA ASN A 83 9.08 -5.65 -2.75
C ASN A 83 10.56 -6.07 -2.64
N LYS A 84 11.49 -5.17 -2.90
CA LYS A 84 12.92 -5.44 -2.67
C LYS A 84 13.32 -5.35 -1.19
N ARG A 85 12.40 -5.00 -0.33
CA ARG A 85 12.66 -4.80 1.10
C ARG A 85 12.04 -5.93 1.91
N LYS A 86 12.80 -6.38 2.91
CA LYS A 86 12.36 -7.48 3.78
C LYS A 86 11.05 -7.16 4.49
N GLY A 87 10.14 -8.12 4.53
CA GLY A 87 8.84 -7.99 5.19
C GLY A 87 7.77 -7.28 4.40
N ILE A 88 8.07 -6.85 3.16
CA ILE A 88 7.10 -6.18 2.31
C ILE A 88 6.47 -7.16 1.34
N ARG A 89 5.14 -7.22 1.35
CA ARG A 89 4.34 -7.95 0.37
C ARG A 89 3.52 -6.91 -0.38
N GLY A 90 4.13 -6.37 -1.43
CA GLY A 90 3.55 -5.34 -2.27
C GLY A 90 2.67 -5.93 -3.35
N ALA A 91 1.49 -5.36 -3.51
CA ALA A 91 0.53 -5.74 -4.55
C ALA A 91 0.14 -4.55 -5.40
N LEU A 92 0.07 -4.75 -6.71
CA LEU A 92 -0.42 -3.75 -7.64
C LEU A 92 -1.95 -3.78 -7.63
N ILE A 93 -2.57 -2.66 -7.29
CA ILE A 93 -4.01 -2.57 -7.07
C ILE A 93 -4.60 -1.50 -7.97
N PHE A 94 -5.53 -1.89 -8.82
CA PHE A 94 -6.13 -0.98 -9.79
C PHE A 94 -7.65 -1.16 -9.97
N ASP A 95 -8.26 -2.15 -9.29
CA ASP A 95 -9.70 -2.37 -9.31
C ASP A 95 -10.17 -3.07 -8.02
N ASP A 96 -11.47 -3.30 -7.91
CA ASP A 96 -12.08 -3.91 -6.74
C ASP A 96 -11.56 -5.34 -6.50
N TYR A 97 -11.40 -6.10 -7.57
CA TYR A 97 -10.94 -7.48 -7.47
C TYR A 97 -9.50 -7.55 -6.96
N THR A 98 -8.59 -6.75 -7.50
CA THR A 98 -7.20 -6.72 -7.04
C THR A 98 -7.09 -6.15 -5.63
N ALA A 99 -7.93 -5.18 -5.26
CA ALA A 99 -7.98 -4.63 -3.90
C ALA A 99 -8.36 -5.72 -2.89
N GLU A 100 -9.41 -6.49 -3.16
CA GLU A 100 -9.86 -7.56 -2.28
C GLU A 100 -8.82 -8.66 -2.15
N HIS A 101 -8.33 -9.16 -3.28
CA HIS A 101 -7.44 -10.33 -3.29
C HIS A 101 -6.02 -10.04 -2.84
N ALA A 102 -5.58 -8.78 -2.87
CA ALA A 102 -4.33 -8.37 -2.23
C ALA A 102 -4.32 -8.76 -0.75
N ILE A 103 -5.44 -8.62 -0.07
CA ILE A 103 -5.57 -9.02 1.33
C ILE A 103 -5.95 -10.49 1.47
N ARG A 104 -7.00 -10.92 0.77
CA ARG A 104 -7.54 -12.29 0.94
C ARG A 104 -6.51 -13.38 0.66
N HIS A 105 -5.73 -13.22 -0.41
CA HIS A 105 -4.81 -14.26 -0.86
C HIS A 105 -3.35 -13.96 -0.51
N ASN A 106 -2.97 -12.69 -0.43
CA ASN A 106 -1.56 -12.33 -0.31
C ASN A 106 -1.21 -11.67 1.02
N SER A 107 -2.20 -11.35 1.85
CA SER A 107 -1.96 -10.59 3.08
C SER A 107 -1.03 -9.40 2.83
N ALA A 108 -1.27 -8.69 1.72
CA ALA A 108 -0.43 -7.59 1.29
C ALA A 108 -0.41 -6.49 2.35
N ASN A 109 0.75 -5.88 2.53
CA ASN A 109 0.94 -4.77 3.46
C ASN A 109 1.45 -3.50 2.77
N PHE A 110 1.61 -3.55 1.45
CA PHE A 110 2.09 -2.43 0.66
C PHE A 110 1.24 -2.37 -0.62
N PHE A 111 0.39 -1.35 -0.71
CA PHE A 111 -0.57 -1.21 -1.80
C PHE A 111 -0.04 -0.23 -2.82
N SER A 112 0.33 -0.73 -3.99
CA SER A 112 0.88 0.06 -5.08
C SER A 112 -0.23 0.43 -6.05
N ILE A 113 -0.50 1.72 -6.19
CA ILE A 113 -1.70 2.22 -6.86
C ILE A 113 -1.31 3.12 -8.04
N PRO A 114 -1.76 2.76 -9.27
CA PRO A 114 -1.43 3.51 -10.47
C PRO A 114 -2.34 4.73 -10.63
N SER A 115 -1.77 5.93 -10.57
CA SER A 115 -2.53 7.17 -10.74
C SER A 115 -3.13 7.32 -12.15
N LYS A 116 -2.58 6.61 -13.13
CA LYS A 116 -3.10 6.58 -14.50
C LYS A 116 -4.52 6.00 -14.57
N TYR A 117 -4.83 5.03 -13.70
CA TYR A 117 -6.05 4.22 -13.81
C TYR A 117 -7.01 4.35 -12.62
N VAL A 118 -6.54 4.86 -11.48
CA VAL A 118 -7.30 4.93 -10.23
C VAL A 118 -7.63 6.38 -9.90
N THR A 119 -8.88 6.64 -9.55
CA THR A 119 -9.35 7.96 -9.13
C THR A 119 -9.49 8.04 -7.62
N GLY A 120 -9.72 9.25 -7.09
CA GLY A 120 -10.01 9.43 -5.67
C GLY A 120 -11.30 8.71 -5.24
N GLU A 121 -12.30 8.62 -6.12
CA GLU A 121 -13.53 7.87 -5.86
C GLU A 121 -13.26 6.38 -5.75
N ASP A 122 -12.39 5.84 -6.61
CA ASP A 122 -11.98 4.44 -6.55
C ASP A 122 -11.30 4.13 -5.21
N LEU A 123 -10.52 5.05 -4.68
CA LEU A 123 -9.86 4.89 -3.38
C LEU A 123 -10.85 4.71 -2.24
N LEU A 124 -11.98 5.42 -2.27
CA LEU A 124 -13.02 5.24 -1.25
C LEU A 124 -13.56 3.81 -1.26
N ILE A 125 -13.81 3.28 -2.45
CA ILE A 125 -14.28 1.90 -2.62
C ILE A 125 -13.23 0.90 -2.14
N MET A 126 -11.98 1.10 -2.52
CA MET A 126 -10.87 0.23 -2.13
C MET A 126 -10.66 0.21 -0.62
N ILE A 127 -10.70 1.36 0.04
CA ILE A 127 -10.57 1.45 1.50
C ILE A 127 -11.71 0.68 2.18
N GLU A 128 -12.94 0.84 1.71
CA GLU A 128 -14.08 0.10 2.25
C GLU A 128 -13.88 -1.41 2.08
N ILE A 129 -13.39 -1.85 0.92
CA ILE A 129 -13.06 -3.26 0.68
C ILE A 129 -12.02 -3.73 1.70
N TRP A 130 -10.94 -3.00 1.91
CA TRP A 130 -9.89 -3.40 2.85
C TRP A 130 -10.38 -3.46 4.28
N LEU A 131 -11.28 -2.57 4.67
CA LEU A 131 -11.88 -2.59 6.00
C LEU A 131 -12.80 -3.80 6.21
N ASN A 132 -13.29 -4.42 5.14
CA ASN A 132 -14.23 -5.55 5.18
C ASN A 132 -13.64 -6.87 4.67
N THR A 133 -12.33 -6.93 4.44
CA THR A 133 -11.67 -8.12 3.89
C THR A 133 -10.70 -8.72 4.90
N THR A 134 -10.72 -10.04 5.05
CA THR A 134 -9.78 -10.79 5.89
C THR A 134 -8.91 -11.71 5.05
N PHE A 135 -7.73 -12.05 5.57
CA PHE A 135 -6.85 -13.03 4.94
C PHE A 135 -7.45 -14.43 5.08
N ASP A 136 -7.55 -15.16 3.98
CA ASP A 136 -8.14 -16.49 3.95
C ASP A 136 -7.29 -17.56 4.64
N GLY A 137 -5.99 -17.37 4.75
CA GLY A 137 -5.10 -18.35 5.38
C GLY A 137 -4.93 -19.62 4.54
N GLY A 138 -4.82 -20.77 5.21
CA GLY A 138 -4.72 -22.06 4.56
C GLY A 138 -3.58 -22.14 3.55
N ARG A 139 -3.88 -22.58 2.32
CA ARG A 139 -2.89 -22.70 1.23
C ARG A 139 -2.18 -21.38 0.91
N HIS A 140 -2.85 -20.24 1.13
CA HIS A 140 -2.27 -18.92 0.89
C HIS A 140 -1.17 -18.60 1.89
N MET A 141 -1.34 -19.00 3.15
CA MET A 141 -0.30 -18.84 4.17
C MET A 141 0.97 -19.62 3.80
N THR A 142 0.83 -20.84 3.33
CA THR A 142 1.97 -21.65 2.88
C THR A 142 2.74 -20.96 1.76
N ARG A 143 2.04 -20.36 0.80
CA ARG A 143 2.64 -19.61 -0.32
C ARG A 143 3.38 -18.37 0.17
N ILE A 144 2.80 -17.62 1.09
CA ILE A 144 3.43 -16.43 1.68
C ILE A 144 4.71 -16.82 2.42
N GLN A 145 4.68 -17.88 3.20
CA GLN A 145 5.85 -18.38 3.91
C GLN A 145 6.98 -18.77 2.96
N LYS A 146 6.67 -19.34 1.81
CA LYS A 146 7.65 -19.64 0.77
C LYS A 146 8.27 -18.37 0.16
N VAL A 147 7.44 -17.37 -0.11
CA VAL A 147 7.92 -16.06 -0.59
C VAL A 147 8.86 -15.43 0.44
N GLU A 148 8.45 -15.40 1.70
CA GLU A 148 9.27 -14.84 2.79
C GLU A 148 10.59 -15.60 2.99
N SER A 149 10.62 -16.89 2.65
CA SER A 149 11.86 -17.67 2.74
C SER A 149 12.95 -17.18 1.80
N TYR A 150 12.61 -16.47 0.73
CA TYR A 150 13.56 -15.88 -0.20
C TYR A 150 14.33 -14.71 0.41
N GLU A 151 13.84 -14.13 1.49
CA GLU A 151 14.44 -12.99 2.18
C GLU A 151 15.62 -13.38 3.10
N LYS A 152 15.92 -14.66 3.19
CA LYS A 152 16.98 -15.18 4.09
C LYS A 152 18.40 -15.06 3.55
N ILE A 153 18.59 -14.31 2.51
CA ILE A 153 19.92 -14.10 1.91
C ILE A 153 20.56 -12.86 2.50
#